data_569b23751a96467d9d97ee95b9347088
#
_entry.id   569b23751a96467d9d97ee95b9347088
#
_cell.length_a   1.000
_cell.length_b   1.000
_cell.length_c   1.000
_cell.angle_alpha   90.00
_cell.angle_beta   90.00
_cell.angle_gamma   90.00
#
_symmetry.space_group_name_H-M   'P 1'
#
loop_
_entity.id
_entity.type
_entity.pdbx_description
1 polymer ?
#
loop_
_entity_poly.entity_id
_entity_poly.type
_entity_poly.pdbx_seq_one_letter_code
_entity_poly.pdbx_strand_id
1 'polypeptide(L)'
;LHRVDRRQRQMCIRDRFEMAVVVMLLSSCTSASMYGVVAYDSFPKEISLKADSVPTQKVYDNVFVALNEGKFIVSSFKADTMMHFYSIPDLKYDYSLGVKGHGNNELQSFPTFCRSMQSELYVRGYTNHTIKKMSLVNNKLVEKKQFELFLSDVPNDMYMMGDSLLYYNDLIHNEIKCYSIAQKDDCMSRSLQDLCGKVRNNEVLIGSLCMDDSLAAYAFQYRHEIVVLHSDDLAYDKTVCWDYENQDYLVGKRDKSPCLYYTDGYVTSCGFYFLCRNGRSYDRNVNYCIEVYDKKLIPVCKYVLDRKIFKFVIDEKNRFIYGFGLNDDYIYPVSYTHLTLPTIYS
;
A
#
# COMPACT_ATOMS: atom_id res chain seq x y z
N LEU A 1 22.60 65.31 10.78
CA LEU A 1 23.34 64.04 10.52
C LEU A 1 22.90 62.87 11.43
N HIS A 2 22.23 63.11 12.58
CA HIS A 2 21.82 62.07 13.53
C HIS A 2 20.43 61.45 13.30
N ARG A 3 19.62 61.93 12.34
CA ARG A 3 18.25 61.45 12.12
C ARG A 3 18.13 60.37 11.03
N VAL A 4 19.10 60.27 10.15
CA VAL A 4 19.10 59.28 9.06
C VAL A 4 19.59 57.91 9.57
N ASP A 5 20.50 57.89 10.52
CA ASP A 5 21.11 56.66 11.05
C ASP A 5 20.13 55.80 11.87
N ARG A 6 19.12 56.43 12.53
CA ARG A 6 18.09 55.69 13.27
C ARG A 6 17.09 54.97 12.38
N ARG A 7 16.74 55.54 11.21
CA ARG A 7 15.81 54.89 10.25
C ARG A 7 16.43 53.70 9.56
N GLN A 8 17.71 53.78 9.20
CA GLN A 8 18.40 52.62 8.58
C GLN A 8 18.59 51.49 9.57
N ARG A 9 18.86 51.72 10.85
CA ARG A 9 18.96 50.68 11.87
C ARG A 9 17.61 50.02 12.17
N GLN A 10 16.51 50.75 12.10
CA GLN A 10 15.17 50.18 12.29
C GLN A 10 14.70 49.34 11.08
N MET A 11 15.07 49.71 9.85
CA MET A 11 14.80 48.85 8.68
C MET A 11 15.60 47.55 8.74
N CYS A 12 16.88 47.55 9.05
CA CYS A 12 17.69 46.32 9.18
C CYS A 12 17.24 45.37 10.30
N ILE A 13 16.66 45.92 11.39
CA ILE A 13 16.12 45.08 12.46
C ILE A 13 14.80 44.47 12.06
N ARG A 14 13.93 45.20 11.33
CA ARG A 14 12.65 44.73 10.87
C ARG A 14 12.79 43.63 9.80
N ASP A 15 13.72 43.79 8.85
CA ASP A 15 14.00 42.78 7.84
C ASP A 15 14.62 41.50 8.43
N ARG A 16 15.46 41.63 9.49
CA ARG A 16 15.96 40.46 10.21
C ARG A 16 14.88 39.77 11.05
N PHE A 17 13.91 40.49 11.57
CA PHE A 17 12.79 39.91 12.31
C PHE A 17 11.80 39.21 11.37
N GLU A 18 11.52 39.77 10.20
CA GLU A 18 10.67 39.13 9.19
C GLU A 18 11.35 37.89 8.57
N MET A 19 12.66 37.93 8.32
CA MET A 19 13.42 36.74 7.91
C MET A 19 13.51 35.69 9.02
N ALA A 20 13.65 36.06 10.29
CA ALA A 20 13.66 35.12 11.39
C ALA A 20 12.28 34.47 11.62
N VAL A 21 11.18 35.23 11.42
CA VAL A 21 9.81 34.70 11.47
C VAL A 21 9.50 33.79 10.28
N VAL A 22 9.96 34.14 9.07
CA VAL A 22 9.83 33.25 7.88
C VAL A 22 10.67 31.98 8.05
N VAL A 23 11.86 32.06 8.60
CA VAL A 23 12.70 30.88 8.90
C VAL A 23 12.09 30.06 10.05
N MET A 24 11.47 30.66 11.06
CA MET A 24 10.74 29.93 12.11
C MET A 24 9.43 29.31 11.61
N LEU A 25 8.75 29.91 10.63
CA LEU A 25 7.54 29.32 10.01
C LEU A 25 7.86 28.18 9.04
N LEU A 26 9.09 28.10 8.51
CA LEU A 26 9.56 26.99 7.69
C LEU A 26 10.22 25.85 8.53
N SER A 27 10.52 26.10 9.81
CA SER A 27 11.13 25.11 10.70
C SER A 27 10.13 24.40 11.63
N SER A 28 8.82 24.60 11.48
CA SER A 28 7.82 24.00 12.35
C SER A 28 7.25 22.66 11.87
N CYS A 29 7.96 21.90 11.03
CA CYS A 29 7.52 20.58 10.60
C CYS A 29 8.63 19.50 10.54
N THR A 30 9.69 19.64 11.34
CA THR A 30 10.64 18.53 11.49
C THR A 30 10.99 18.36 12.95
N SER A 31 10.21 17.59 13.68
CA SER A 31 10.65 17.01 14.94
C SER A 31 11.84 16.10 14.69
N ALA A 32 12.84 16.23 15.54
CA ALA A 32 14.17 15.67 15.44
C ALA A 32 14.23 14.23 14.90
N SER A 33 14.97 14.02 13.83
CA SER A 33 15.32 12.71 13.33
C SER A 33 16.28 12.04 14.34
N MET A 34 15.73 11.14 15.11
CA MET A 34 16.54 10.19 15.89
C MET A 34 16.68 8.92 15.03
N TYR A 35 17.89 8.66 14.50
CA TYR A 35 18.22 7.42 13.80
C TYR A 35 17.31 7.03 12.61
N GLY A 36 17.08 7.93 11.67
CA GLY A 36 16.30 7.63 10.47
C GLY A 36 14.76 7.61 10.69
N VAL A 37 14.26 7.97 11.86
CA VAL A 37 12.83 8.11 12.13
C VAL A 37 12.36 9.50 11.74
N VAL A 38 11.33 9.58 10.89
CA VAL A 38 10.68 10.82 10.47
C VAL A 38 9.25 10.81 11.00
N ALA A 39 8.98 11.66 11.98
CA ALA A 39 7.64 11.78 12.57
C ALA A 39 6.86 12.93 11.93
N TYR A 40 5.57 12.70 11.72
CA TYR A 40 4.63 13.70 11.22
C TYR A 40 3.43 13.82 12.17
N ASP A 41 2.92 15.03 12.33
CA ASP A 41 1.76 15.31 13.19
C ASP A 41 0.46 15.36 12.39
N SER A 42 0.51 15.76 11.12
CA SER A 42 -0.66 15.89 10.26
C SER A 42 -0.32 15.76 8.78
N PHE A 43 -1.28 15.37 7.98
CA PHE A 43 -1.17 15.45 6.52
C PHE A 43 -1.33 16.90 6.06
N PRO A 44 -0.60 17.33 5.01
CA PRO A 44 -0.74 18.67 4.43
C PRO A 44 -2.18 19.00 4.00
N LYS A 45 -2.94 17.96 3.63
CA LYS A 45 -4.31 18.11 3.15
C LYS A 45 -5.13 16.87 3.50
N GLU A 46 -6.36 17.08 3.99
CA GLU A 46 -7.39 16.05 4.12
C GLU A 46 -8.52 16.30 3.13
N ILE A 47 -8.96 15.28 2.43
CA ILE A 47 -10.00 15.37 1.40
C ILE A 47 -11.02 14.27 1.66
N SER A 48 -12.27 14.68 1.93
CA SER A 48 -13.37 13.72 2.01
C SER A 48 -13.78 13.27 0.62
N LEU A 49 -13.77 11.97 0.39
CA LEU A 49 -14.19 11.35 -0.85
C LEU A 49 -15.51 10.61 -0.63
N LYS A 50 -16.37 10.67 -1.62
CA LYS A 50 -17.64 9.95 -1.63
C LYS A 50 -17.55 8.81 -2.65
N ALA A 51 -17.85 7.61 -2.19
CA ALA A 51 -17.89 6.43 -3.04
C ALA A 51 -19.29 6.22 -3.63
N ASP A 52 -19.34 5.88 -4.89
CA ASP A 52 -20.50 5.23 -5.47
C ASP A 52 -20.54 3.76 -5.04
N SER A 53 -21.66 3.07 -5.31
CA SER A 53 -21.81 1.66 -4.98
C SER A 53 -22.30 0.92 -6.21
N VAL A 54 -21.48 0.02 -6.74
CA VAL A 54 -21.83 -0.83 -7.88
C VAL A 54 -22.05 -2.25 -7.38
N PRO A 55 -23.26 -2.81 -7.50
CA PRO A 55 -23.55 -4.15 -7.03
C PRO A 55 -22.72 -5.18 -7.83
N THR A 56 -22.17 -6.15 -7.12
CA THR A 56 -21.51 -7.30 -7.75
C THR A 56 -22.53 -8.30 -8.30
N GLN A 57 -22.11 -9.09 -9.27
CA GLN A 57 -22.98 -10.15 -9.83
C GLN A 57 -23.14 -11.35 -8.89
N LYS A 58 -22.26 -11.47 -7.92
CA LYS A 58 -22.20 -12.58 -6.95
C LYS A 58 -21.67 -12.06 -5.62
N VAL A 59 -22.04 -12.74 -4.55
CA VAL A 59 -21.42 -12.53 -3.23
C VAL A 59 -20.00 -13.10 -3.27
N TYR A 60 -19.04 -12.25 -2.97
CA TYR A 60 -17.65 -12.62 -2.91
C TYR A 60 -17.19 -12.73 -1.45
N ASP A 61 -16.29 -13.68 -1.20
CA ASP A 61 -15.70 -13.91 0.11
C ASP A 61 -14.19 -14.08 -0.03
N ASN A 62 -13.42 -13.47 0.88
CA ASN A 62 -11.96 -13.50 0.87
C ASN A 62 -11.37 -13.09 -0.49
N VAL A 63 -11.64 -11.86 -0.91
CA VAL A 63 -11.26 -11.37 -2.24
C VAL A 63 -9.82 -10.88 -2.32
N PHE A 64 -9.19 -11.13 -3.47
CA PHE A 64 -8.05 -10.38 -3.95
C PHE A 64 -8.46 -9.59 -5.19
N VAL A 65 -7.89 -8.43 -5.38
CA VAL A 65 -8.24 -7.52 -6.48
C VAL A 65 -7.00 -7.14 -7.28
N ALA A 66 -7.19 -6.96 -8.59
CA ALA A 66 -6.13 -6.50 -9.49
C ALA A 66 -6.71 -5.60 -10.58
N LEU A 67 -5.84 -4.80 -11.21
CA LEU A 67 -6.13 -4.10 -12.46
C LEU A 67 -5.23 -4.64 -13.55
N ASN A 68 -5.82 -4.97 -14.69
CA ASN A 68 -5.06 -5.39 -15.86
C ASN A 68 -5.84 -5.09 -17.14
N GLU A 69 -5.20 -4.48 -18.13
CA GLU A 69 -5.73 -4.22 -19.48
C GLU A 69 -7.16 -3.65 -19.51
N GLY A 70 -7.43 -2.63 -18.68
CA GLY A 70 -8.75 -2.00 -18.60
C GLY A 70 -9.83 -2.83 -17.92
N LYS A 71 -9.42 -3.82 -17.15
CA LYS A 71 -10.30 -4.65 -16.32
C LYS A 71 -9.96 -4.51 -14.84
N PHE A 72 -10.99 -4.39 -14.02
CA PHE A 72 -10.94 -4.65 -12.60
C PHE A 72 -11.26 -6.14 -12.38
N ILE A 73 -10.36 -6.84 -11.73
CA ILE A 73 -10.41 -8.29 -11.55
C ILE A 73 -10.61 -8.59 -10.08
N VAL A 74 -11.62 -9.39 -9.76
CA VAL A 74 -11.89 -9.87 -8.41
C VAL A 74 -11.70 -11.39 -8.41
N SER A 75 -10.86 -11.89 -7.51
CA SER A 75 -10.83 -13.33 -7.23
C SER A 75 -11.66 -13.64 -5.99
N SER A 76 -12.39 -14.76 -6.01
CA SER A 76 -13.27 -15.17 -4.92
C SER A 76 -13.11 -16.65 -4.60
N PHE A 77 -13.01 -16.97 -3.30
CA PHE A 77 -12.76 -18.33 -2.82
C PHE A 77 -13.97 -19.26 -2.99
N LYS A 78 -15.18 -18.74 -2.82
CA LYS A 78 -16.41 -19.57 -2.78
C LYS A 78 -17.08 -19.79 -4.14
N ALA A 79 -16.64 -19.09 -5.17
CA ALA A 79 -17.28 -19.22 -6.48
C ALA A 79 -16.74 -20.42 -7.27
N ASP A 80 -17.60 -21.11 -8.02
CA ASP A 80 -17.19 -22.19 -8.93
C ASP A 80 -16.24 -21.69 -10.02
N THR A 81 -16.38 -20.42 -10.39
CA THR A 81 -15.48 -19.68 -11.26
C THR A 81 -14.77 -18.62 -10.40
N MET A 82 -13.46 -18.68 -10.32
CA MET A 82 -12.72 -18.00 -9.28
C MET A 82 -12.29 -16.57 -9.60
N MET A 83 -12.32 -16.15 -10.85
CA MET A 83 -11.95 -14.78 -11.27
C MET A 83 -13.10 -14.13 -12.03
N HIS A 84 -13.45 -12.91 -11.63
CA HIS A 84 -14.54 -12.13 -12.19
C HIS A 84 -14.00 -10.82 -12.75
N PHE A 85 -14.38 -10.50 -13.98
CA PHE A 85 -13.84 -9.37 -14.75
C PHE A 85 -14.91 -8.31 -14.96
N TYR A 86 -14.54 -7.08 -14.62
CA TYR A 86 -15.38 -5.88 -14.80
C TYR A 86 -14.64 -4.89 -15.69
N SER A 87 -15.32 -4.33 -16.68
CA SER A 87 -14.78 -3.24 -17.51
C SER A 87 -14.71 -1.94 -16.71
N ILE A 88 -13.58 -1.23 -16.76
CA ILE A 88 -13.42 0.08 -16.14
C ILE A 88 -13.53 1.17 -17.21
N PRO A 89 -14.00 2.40 -16.86
CA PRO A 89 -14.32 2.85 -15.49
C PRO A 89 -15.69 2.46 -14.95
N ASP A 90 -16.61 1.99 -15.80
CA ASP A 90 -18.04 1.83 -15.47
C ASP A 90 -18.34 0.61 -14.59
N LEU A 91 -17.37 -0.23 -14.31
CA LEU A 91 -17.50 -1.47 -13.53
C LEU A 91 -18.60 -2.39 -14.05
N LYS A 92 -18.80 -2.41 -15.35
CA LYS A 92 -19.73 -3.35 -15.97
C LYS A 92 -19.14 -4.75 -15.92
N TYR A 93 -19.93 -5.70 -15.37
CA TYR A 93 -19.53 -7.11 -15.39
C TYR A 93 -19.46 -7.64 -16.82
N ASP A 94 -18.36 -8.29 -17.16
CA ASP A 94 -18.14 -8.85 -18.49
C ASP A 94 -18.25 -10.38 -18.51
N TYR A 95 -17.40 -11.06 -17.71
CA TYR A 95 -17.32 -12.52 -17.70
C TYR A 95 -16.57 -13.02 -16.46
N SER A 96 -16.59 -14.35 -16.28
CA SER A 96 -15.77 -15.04 -15.28
C SER A 96 -14.89 -16.09 -15.94
N LEU A 97 -13.70 -16.30 -15.37
CA LEU A 97 -12.71 -17.29 -15.80
C LEU A 97 -12.17 -18.08 -14.60
N GLY A 98 -11.47 -19.17 -14.89
CA GLY A 98 -10.79 -19.96 -13.87
C GLY A 98 -11.76 -20.86 -13.10
N VAL A 99 -12.40 -21.79 -13.80
CA VAL A 99 -13.19 -22.87 -13.17
C VAL A 99 -12.26 -23.74 -12.33
N LYS A 100 -12.74 -24.21 -11.20
CA LYS A 100 -12.00 -25.11 -10.33
C LYS A 100 -11.81 -26.48 -10.96
N GLY A 101 -10.57 -26.94 -11.08
CA GLY A 101 -10.26 -28.23 -11.64
C GLY A 101 -8.79 -28.43 -12.01
N HIS A 102 -8.51 -29.46 -12.78
CA HIS A 102 -7.15 -29.86 -13.17
C HIS A 102 -6.88 -29.76 -14.69
N GLY A 103 -7.80 -29.22 -15.46
CA GLY A 103 -7.67 -29.04 -16.92
C GLY A 103 -6.84 -27.83 -17.30
N ASN A 104 -6.51 -27.68 -18.60
CA ASN A 104 -5.58 -26.67 -19.11
C ASN A 104 -5.98 -25.21 -18.82
N ASN A 105 -7.27 -24.91 -18.64
CA ASN A 105 -7.78 -23.57 -18.31
C ASN A 105 -8.44 -23.53 -16.94
N GLU A 106 -8.19 -24.53 -16.12
CA GLU A 106 -8.77 -24.66 -14.79
C GLU A 106 -7.73 -24.26 -13.74
N LEU A 107 -8.24 -23.83 -12.58
CA LEU A 107 -7.41 -23.45 -11.44
C LEU A 107 -7.53 -24.50 -10.34
N GLN A 108 -6.42 -25.10 -9.95
CA GLN A 108 -6.41 -26.11 -8.88
C GLN A 108 -6.65 -25.52 -7.50
N SER A 109 -6.30 -24.26 -7.32
CA SER A 109 -6.44 -23.55 -6.06
C SER A 109 -6.84 -22.09 -6.29
N PHE A 110 -7.32 -21.47 -5.23
CA PHE A 110 -7.74 -20.08 -5.22
C PHE A 110 -6.63 -19.13 -5.74
N PRO A 111 -6.91 -18.30 -6.75
CA PRO A 111 -5.93 -17.40 -7.32
C PRO A 111 -5.72 -16.15 -6.45
N THR A 112 -4.46 -15.88 -6.18
CA THR A 112 -3.99 -14.61 -5.62
C THR A 112 -3.20 -13.86 -6.68
N PHE A 113 -3.09 -12.55 -6.54
CA PHE A 113 -2.37 -11.72 -7.49
C PHE A 113 -1.05 -11.26 -6.89
N CYS A 114 0.05 -11.48 -7.62
CA CYS A 114 1.31 -10.80 -7.32
C CYS A 114 1.27 -9.44 -8.00
N ARG A 115 1.59 -8.42 -7.26
CA ARG A 115 1.68 -7.05 -7.80
C ARG A 115 2.90 -6.89 -8.70
N SER A 116 2.85 -5.98 -9.65
CA SER A 116 3.95 -5.63 -10.53
C SER A 116 3.84 -4.18 -10.95
N MET A 117 4.96 -3.50 -11.08
CA MET A 117 5.02 -2.13 -11.61
C MET A 117 4.64 -2.04 -13.09
N GLN A 118 4.76 -3.11 -13.83
CA GLN A 118 4.57 -3.15 -15.28
C GLN A 118 3.15 -3.56 -15.68
N SER A 119 2.12 -3.25 -14.97
CA SER A 119 0.72 -3.58 -15.33
C SER A 119 0.51 -5.02 -15.85
N GLU A 120 1.40 -5.93 -15.50
CA GLU A 120 1.34 -7.34 -15.88
C GLU A 120 0.52 -8.14 -14.86
N LEU A 121 -0.22 -9.13 -15.33
CA LEU A 121 -1.02 -9.98 -14.47
C LEU A 121 -0.22 -11.23 -14.07
N TYR A 122 0.24 -11.27 -12.83
CA TYR A 122 0.85 -12.45 -12.23
C TYR A 122 -0.14 -13.11 -11.29
N VAL A 123 -0.48 -14.37 -11.58
CA VAL A 123 -1.45 -15.16 -10.83
C VAL A 123 -0.75 -16.30 -10.14
N ARG A 124 -0.94 -16.43 -8.85
CA ARG A 124 -0.50 -17.56 -8.04
C ARG A 124 -1.71 -18.29 -7.47
N GLY A 125 -1.73 -19.63 -7.56
CA GLY A 125 -2.65 -20.41 -6.75
C GLY A 125 -2.24 -20.38 -5.27
N TYR A 126 -3.18 -20.21 -4.35
CA TYR A 126 -2.90 -20.04 -2.92
C TYR A 126 -2.01 -21.14 -2.33
N THR A 127 -2.19 -22.38 -2.78
CA THR A 127 -1.42 -23.54 -2.34
C THR A 127 -0.32 -23.97 -3.33
N ASN A 128 -0.17 -23.26 -4.45
CA ASN A 128 0.76 -23.67 -5.51
C ASN A 128 2.13 -23.03 -5.33
N HIS A 129 3.14 -23.79 -5.68
CA HIS A 129 4.54 -23.33 -5.77
C HIS A 129 4.85 -22.72 -7.15
N THR A 130 3.85 -22.13 -7.82
CA THR A 130 4.04 -21.52 -9.14
C THR A 130 3.36 -20.19 -9.24
N ILE A 131 4.00 -19.24 -9.92
CA ILE A 131 3.41 -18.00 -10.39
C ILE A 131 3.28 -18.08 -11.91
N LYS A 132 2.15 -17.70 -12.43
CA LYS A 132 1.89 -17.64 -13.87
C LYS A 132 1.75 -16.19 -14.31
N LYS A 133 2.55 -15.78 -15.29
CA LYS A 133 2.36 -14.53 -16.01
C LYS A 133 1.28 -14.74 -17.05
N MET A 134 0.19 -14.01 -16.92
CA MET A 134 -1.01 -14.16 -17.74
C MET A 134 -1.25 -12.91 -18.58
N SER A 135 -1.92 -13.05 -19.70
CA SER A 135 -2.51 -11.93 -20.44
C SER A 135 -3.94 -12.25 -20.85
N LEU A 136 -4.73 -11.21 -21.06
CA LEU A 136 -6.09 -11.33 -21.57
C LEU A 136 -6.05 -11.19 -23.10
N VAL A 137 -6.42 -12.28 -23.80
CA VAL A 137 -6.51 -12.28 -25.27
C VAL A 137 -7.92 -12.77 -25.65
N ASN A 138 -8.71 -11.93 -26.29
CA ASN A 138 -10.10 -12.27 -26.68
C ASN A 138 -10.92 -12.84 -25.51
N ASN A 139 -10.88 -12.19 -24.36
CA ASN A 139 -11.55 -12.60 -23.11
C ASN A 139 -11.14 -14.00 -22.61
N LYS A 140 -9.94 -14.44 -22.91
CA LYS A 140 -9.35 -15.67 -22.39
C LYS A 140 -8.04 -15.34 -21.68
N LEU A 141 -7.80 -16.03 -20.58
CA LEU A 141 -6.48 -16.02 -19.92
C LEU A 141 -5.52 -16.88 -20.71
N VAL A 142 -4.43 -16.28 -21.19
CA VAL A 142 -3.36 -16.97 -21.90
C VAL A 142 -2.12 -16.93 -21.04
N GLU A 143 -1.61 -18.08 -20.66
CA GLU A 143 -0.33 -18.20 -19.97
C GLU A 143 0.80 -17.81 -20.91
N LYS A 144 1.61 -16.84 -20.50
CA LYS A 144 2.80 -16.37 -21.20
C LYS A 144 4.06 -17.03 -20.68
N LYS A 145 4.12 -17.19 -19.36
CA LYS A 145 5.28 -17.77 -18.66
C LYS A 145 4.85 -18.34 -17.32
N GLN A 146 5.51 -19.40 -16.89
CA GLN A 146 5.36 -19.98 -15.57
C GLN A 146 6.70 -19.95 -14.84
N PHE A 147 6.63 -19.61 -13.55
CA PHE A 147 7.78 -19.57 -12.65
C PHE A 147 7.54 -20.57 -11.52
N GLU A 148 8.50 -21.47 -11.30
CA GLU A 148 8.48 -22.37 -10.16
C GLU A 148 9.09 -21.69 -8.94
N LEU A 149 8.44 -21.82 -7.79
CA LEU A 149 8.87 -21.26 -6.52
C LEU A 149 9.15 -22.38 -5.53
N PHE A 150 10.25 -22.27 -4.81
CA PHE A 150 10.62 -23.18 -3.73
C PHE A 150 10.63 -22.44 -2.39
N LEU A 151 9.55 -21.68 -2.13
CA LEU A 151 9.40 -20.93 -0.89
C LEU A 151 9.09 -21.89 0.25
N SER A 152 9.77 -21.72 1.37
CA SER A 152 9.54 -22.47 2.61
C SER A 152 8.22 -22.11 3.26
N ASP A 153 7.71 -20.91 2.98
CA ASP A 153 6.58 -20.29 3.67
C ASP A 153 5.50 -19.77 2.72
N VAL A 154 4.36 -19.41 3.28
CA VAL A 154 3.24 -18.81 2.53
C VAL A 154 3.40 -17.29 2.56
N PRO A 155 3.85 -16.66 1.45
CA PRO A 155 3.99 -15.21 1.39
C PRO A 155 2.61 -14.54 1.40
N ASN A 156 2.51 -13.40 2.08
CA ASN A 156 1.28 -12.63 2.13
C ASN A 156 1.18 -11.64 0.97
N ASP A 157 2.03 -10.61 0.96
CA ASP A 157 2.13 -9.67 -0.17
C ASP A 157 3.29 -10.07 -1.06
N MET A 158 3.07 -10.02 -2.37
CA MET A 158 4.04 -10.43 -3.37
C MET A 158 4.17 -9.39 -4.47
N TYR A 159 5.41 -9.07 -4.82
CA TYR A 159 5.77 -8.16 -5.90
C TYR A 159 6.76 -8.80 -6.87
N MET A 160 6.38 -8.88 -8.15
CA MET A 160 7.28 -9.29 -9.22
C MET A 160 8.01 -8.06 -9.78
N MET A 161 9.34 -8.09 -9.71
CA MET A 161 10.21 -7.10 -10.34
C MET A 161 10.75 -7.69 -11.64
N GLY A 162 10.09 -7.34 -12.74
CA GLY A 162 10.27 -8.02 -14.01
C GLY A 162 9.98 -9.53 -13.90
N ASP A 163 10.70 -10.33 -14.63
CA ASP A 163 10.58 -11.80 -14.64
C ASP A 163 11.70 -12.49 -13.82
N SER A 164 12.41 -11.77 -12.95
CA SER A 164 13.65 -12.24 -12.33
C SER A 164 13.61 -12.27 -10.80
N LEU A 165 12.93 -11.34 -10.16
CA LEU A 165 12.90 -11.21 -8.71
C LEU A 165 11.46 -11.19 -8.19
N LEU A 166 11.24 -11.90 -7.09
CA LEU A 166 10.00 -11.88 -6.33
C LEU A 166 10.27 -11.35 -4.93
N TYR A 167 9.70 -10.21 -4.59
CA TYR A 167 9.69 -9.70 -3.22
C TYR A 167 8.43 -10.12 -2.50
N TYR A 168 8.57 -10.48 -1.23
CA TYR A 168 7.44 -10.90 -0.41
C TYR A 168 7.71 -10.69 1.08
N ASN A 169 6.64 -10.61 1.86
CA ASN A 169 6.74 -10.65 3.30
C ASN A 169 6.49 -12.07 3.83
N ASP A 170 7.42 -12.55 4.62
CA ASP A 170 7.35 -13.80 5.35
C ASP A 170 6.78 -13.53 6.75
N LEU A 171 5.53 -13.93 6.97
CA LEU A 171 4.84 -13.68 8.24
C LEU A 171 5.32 -14.60 9.38
N ILE A 172 5.92 -15.74 9.05
CA ILE A 172 6.37 -16.70 10.05
C ILE A 172 7.67 -16.22 10.69
N HIS A 173 8.61 -15.76 9.86
CA HIS A 173 9.91 -15.28 10.33
C HIS A 173 9.93 -13.76 10.59
N ASN A 174 8.86 -13.03 10.25
CA ASN A 174 8.79 -11.57 10.32
C ASN A 174 9.90 -10.91 9.47
N GLU A 175 10.02 -11.31 8.22
CA GLU A 175 11.03 -10.84 7.29
C GLU A 175 10.42 -10.31 6.00
N ILE A 176 11.09 -9.35 5.38
CA ILE A 176 10.93 -9.02 3.96
C ILE A 176 12.02 -9.77 3.21
N LYS A 177 11.64 -10.54 2.20
CA LYS A 177 12.54 -11.38 1.42
C LYS A 177 12.50 -11.04 -0.06
N CYS A 178 13.61 -11.26 -0.73
CA CYS A 178 13.72 -11.25 -2.18
C CYS A 178 14.17 -12.62 -2.67
N TYR A 179 13.36 -13.23 -3.50
CA TYR A 179 13.61 -14.54 -4.11
C TYR A 179 14.10 -14.36 -5.55
N SER A 180 15.22 -14.97 -5.88
CA SER A 180 15.74 -15.03 -7.24
C SER A 180 15.12 -16.19 -8.02
N ILE A 181 14.39 -15.87 -9.09
CA ILE A 181 13.77 -16.89 -9.96
C ILE A 181 14.84 -17.77 -10.61
N ALA A 182 15.99 -17.19 -10.99
CA ALA A 182 17.07 -17.92 -11.64
C ALA A 182 17.83 -18.85 -10.69
N GLN A 183 18.07 -18.41 -9.45
CA GLN A 183 18.78 -19.18 -8.44
C GLN A 183 17.84 -20.16 -7.72
N LYS A 184 16.53 -19.93 -7.78
CA LYS A 184 15.49 -20.68 -7.06
C LYS A 184 15.67 -20.66 -5.55
N ASP A 185 16.13 -19.52 -5.02
CA ASP A 185 16.42 -19.33 -3.60
C ASP A 185 16.24 -17.85 -3.19
N ASP A 186 16.12 -17.62 -1.90
CA ASP A 186 16.13 -16.26 -1.34
C ASP A 186 17.54 -15.66 -1.49
N CYS A 187 17.63 -14.54 -2.18
CA CYS A 187 18.90 -13.84 -2.39
C CYS A 187 19.12 -12.67 -1.43
N MET A 188 18.05 -12.16 -0.80
CA MET A 188 18.11 -11.11 0.21
C MET A 188 17.01 -11.32 1.24
N SER A 189 17.28 -10.96 2.48
CA SER A 189 16.27 -10.88 3.53
C SER A 189 16.54 -9.73 4.50
N ARG A 190 15.48 -9.21 5.12
CA ARG A 190 15.56 -8.18 6.15
C ARG A 190 14.54 -8.46 7.26
N SER A 191 15.05 -8.59 8.49
CA SER A 191 14.22 -8.80 9.67
C SER A 191 13.44 -7.53 10.02
N LEU A 192 12.12 -7.65 10.15
CA LEU A 192 11.26 -6.57 10.61
C LEU A 192 11.51 -6.23 12.09
N GLN A 193 12.01 -7.18 12.88
CA GLN A 193 12.34 -6.94 14.28
C GLN A 193 13.53 -5.99 14.43
N ASP A 194 14.51 -6.09 13.53
CA ASP A 194 15.70 -5.22 13.55
C ASP A 194 15.38 -3.79 13.09
N LEU A 195 14.30 -3.64 12.31
CA LEU A 195 13.85 -2.36 11.76
C LEU A 195 12.89 -1.61 12.68
N CYS A 196 12.18 -2.34 13.52
CA CYS A 196 11.32 -1.76 14.52
C CYS A 196 12.14 -1.43 15.76
N GLY A 197 12.03 -0.26 16.34
CA GLY A 197 12.66 0.08 17.60
C GLY A 197 12.44 -1.01 18.69
N LYS A 198 11.97 -0.69 19.88
CA LYS A 198 11.65 -1.70 20.91
C LYS A 198 10.46 -2.56 20.48
N VAL A 199 10.72 -3.78 19.99
CA VAL A 199 9.68 -4.81 19.82
C VAL A 199 9.35 -5.40 21.19
N ARG A 200 8.08 -5.39 21.58
CA ARG A 200 7.63 -6.02 22.82
C ARG A 200 7.49 -7.53 22.62
N ASN A 201 7.71 -8.31 23.67
CA ASN A 201 7.50 -9.75 23.63
C ASN A 201 6.06 -10.06 23.13
N ASN A 202 5.96 -10.93 22.12
CA ASN A 202 4.72 -11.34 21.45
C ASN A 202 4.04 -10.25 20.60
N GLU A 203 4.77 -9.25 20.17
CA GLU A 203 4.26 -8.29 19.19
C GLU A 203 4.18 -8.95 17.80
N VAL A 204 3.05 -8.72 17.11
CA VAL A 204 2.82 -9.23 15.76
C VAL A 204 3.18 -8.15 14.76
N LEU A 205 4.15 -8.44 13.89
CA LEU A 205 4.67 -7.50 12.89
C LEU A 205 4.00 -7.69 11.52
N ILE A 206 2.68 -7.93 11.50
CA ILE A 206 1.91 -8.01 10.26
C ILE A 206 1.76 -6.61 9.65
N GLY A 207 1.80 -6.54 8.33
CA GLY A 207 1.62 -5.29 7.58
C GLY A 207 1.44 -5.55 6.09
N SER A 208 1.46 -4.47 5.32
CA SER A 208 1.36 -4.47 3.86
C SER A 208 2.67 -4.01 3.24
N LEU A 209 3.22 -4.82 2.35
CA LEU A 209 4.39 -4.49 1.54
C LEU A 209 3.95 -3.76 0.27
N CYS A 210 4.57 -2.64 -0.03
CA CYS A 210 4.43 -1.88 -1.27
C CYS A 210 5.80 -1.57 -1.85
N MET A 211 5.97 -1.74 -3.15
CA MET A 211 7.29 -1.55 -3.77
C MET A 211 7.18 -0.79 -5.09
N ASP A 212 8.19 0.04 -5.35
CA ASP A 212 8.53 0.52 -6.69
C ASP A 212 9.99 0.16 -7.04
N ASP A 213 10.49 0.71 -8.15
CA ASP A 213 11.85 0.41 -8.64
C ASP A 213 12.96 0.87 -7.68
N SER A 214 12.66 1.73 -6.72
CA SER A 214 13.64 2.36 -5.84
C SER A 214 13.45 2.00 -4.37
N LEU A 215 12.20 1.88 -3.93
CA LEU A 215 11.86 1.73 -2.52
C LEU A 215 10.88 0.57 -2.28
N ALA A 216 11.09 -0.11 -1.15
CA ALA A 216 10.15 -1.03 -0.54
C ALA A 216 9.63 -0.41 0.76
N ALA A 217 8.32 -0.22 0.85
CA ALA A 217 7.66 0.36 2.01
C ALA A 217 6.80 -0.70 2.70
N TYR A 218 7.06 -0.96 3.98
CA TYR A 218 6.28 -1.90 4.79
C TYR A 218 5.48 -1.15 5.84
N ALA A 219 4.16 -1.11 5.68
CA ALA A 219 3.24 -0.41 6.56
C ALA A 219 2.61 -1.38 7.56
N PHE A 220 2.85 -1.17 8.87
CA PHE A 220 2.42 -2.09 9.92
C PHE A 220 0.92 -2.00 10.21
N GLN A 221 0.28 -3.15 10.37
CA GLN A 221 -1.14 -3.20 10.71
C GLN A 221 -1.43 -2.73 12.15
N TYR A 222 -0.51 -2.94 13.07
CA TYR A 222 -0.70 -2.62 14.50
C TYR A 222 0.16 -1.46 15.00
N ARG A 223 0.87 -0.79 14.09
CA ARG A 223 1.65 0.40 14.35
C ARG A 223 1.32 1.44 13.29
N HIS A 224 1.24 2.70 13.68
CA HIS A 224 1.10 3.79 12.70
C HIS A 224 2.49 4.18 12.17
N GLU A 225 3.16 3.19 11.61
CA GLU A 225 4.54 3.27 11.13
C GLU A 225 4.69 2.59 9.77
N ILE A 226 5.55 3.16 8.94
CA ILE A 226 5.98 2.62 7.65
C ILE A 226 7.50 2.55 7.66
N VAL A 227 8.05 1.35 7.57
CA VAL A 227 9.49 1.15 7.37
C VAL A 227 9.79 1.24 5.88
N VAL A 228 10.81 1.98 5.52
CA VAL A 228 11.25 2.21 4.15
C VAL A 228 12.63 1.60 3.95
N LEU A 229 12.77 0.80 2.92
CA LEU A 229 13.99 0.13 2.51
C LEU A 229 14.31 0.49 1.06
N HIS A 230 15.56 0.42 0.67
CA HIS A 230 15.94 0.41 -0.74
C HIS A 230 15.53 -0.91 -1.40
N SER A 231 15.00 -0.86 -2.63
CA SER A 231 14.50 -2.08 -3.31
C SER A 231 15.63 -2.97 -3.83
N ASP A 232 16.81 -2.45 -4.07
CA ASP A 232 17.94 -3.17 -4.66
C ASP A 232 18.70 -4.08 -3.67
N ASP A 233 18.78 -3.70 -2.40
CA ASP A 233 19.55 -4.43 -1.38
C ASP A 233 18.81 -4.63 -0.04
N LEU A 234 17.57 -4.15 0.08
CA LEU A 234 16.78 -4.09 1.30
C LEU A 234 17.47 -3.35 2.45
N ALA A 235 18.40 -2.44 2.14
CA ALA A 235 19.01 -1.58 3.13
C ALA A 235 17.97 -0.60 3.72
N TYR A 236 18.06 -0.37 5.03
CA TYR A 236 17.17 0.54 5.73
C TYR A 236 17.42 2.00 5.30
N ASP A 237 16.36 2.69 4.88
CA ASP A 237 16.39 4.13 4.60
C ASP A 237 15.85 4.92 5.79
N LYS A 238 14.61 4.72 6.16
CA LYS A 238 13.94 5.45 7.26
C LYS A 238 12.69 4.74 7.76
N THR A 239 12.16 5.23 8.88
CA THR A 239 10.81 4.92 9.35
C THR A 239 9.97 6.19 9.35
N VAL A 240 8.84 6.16 8.66
CA VAL A 240 7.79 7.20 8.73
C VAL A 240 6.82 6.80 9.83
N CYS A 241 6.56 7.70 10.78
CA CYS A 241 5.65 7.42 11.88
C CYS A 241 4.72 8.60 12.18
N TRP A 242 3.59 8.28 12.80
CA TRP A 242 2.56 9.20 13.25
C TRP A 242 2.33 9.01 14.74
N ASP A 243 2.04 10.09 15.47
CA ASP A 243 1.76 10.04 16.91
C ASP A 243 2.80 9.26 17.74
N TYR A 244 4.08 9.48 17.46
CA TYR A 244 5.21 8.73 18.03
C TYR A 244 5.17 8.58 19.57
N GLU A 245 4.65 9.58 20.28
CA GLU A 245 4.58 9.58 21.75
C GLU A 245 3.39 8.77 22.30
N ASN A 246 2.32 8.59 21.50
CA ASN A 246 1.05 8.04 21.96
C ASN A 246 0.74 6.63 21.43
N GLN A 247 1.69 5.97 20.81
CA GLN A 247 1.46 4.64 20.22
C GLN A 247 1.21 3.58 21.29
N ASP A 248 -0.03 3.14 21.39
CA ASP A 248 -0.43 2.06 22.29
C ASP A 248 -0.26 0.69 21.58
N TYR A 249 0.95 0.16 21.62
CA TYR A 249 1.32 -1.15 21.05
C TYR A 249 0.69 -2.34 21.82
N LEU A 250 -0.54 -2.25 22.26
CA LEU A 250 -1.21 -3.27 23.06
C LEU A 250 -1.59 -4.52 22.26
N VAL A 251 -0.73 -4.95 21.37
CA VAL A 251 -0.87 -6.23 20.68
C VAL A 251 -0.46 -7.33 21.64
N GLY A 252 -1.39 -8.27 21.92
CA GLY A 252 -1.11 -9.47 22.71
C GLY A 252 -1.70 -9.53 24.11
N LYS A 253 -2.44 -8.54 24.59
CA LYS A 253 -3.31 -8.70 25.75
C LYS A 253 -4.68 -9.22 25.28
N ARG A 254 -5.04 -10.42 25.69
CA ARG A 254 -6.25 -11.16 25.28
C ARG A 254 -7.58 -10.40 25.41
N ASP A 255 -7.63 -9.34 26.21
CA ASP A 255 -8.86 -8.64 26.57
C ASP A 255 -9.04 -7.28 25.87
N LYS A 256 -8.10 -6.86 25.03
CA LYS A 256 -8.21 -5.56 24.35
C LYS A 256 -7.98 -5.72 22.88
N SER A 257 -8.97 -5.32 22.11
CA SER A 257 -8.86 -5.22 20.67
C SER A 257 -7.79 -4.19 20.29
N PRO A 258 -6.78 -4.57 19.51
CA PRO A 258 -5.71 -3.65 19.13
C PRO A 258 -6.24 -2.55 18.20
N CYS A 259 -5.57 -1.40 18.17
CA CYS A 259 -5.73 -0.45 17.09
C CYS A 259 -5.22 -1.07 15.79
N LEU A 260 -5.98 -0.87 14.73
CA LEU A 260 -5.62 -1.24 13.37
C LEU A 260 -5.30 0.02 12.58
N TYR A 261 -4.16 0.01 11.94
CA TYR A 261 -3.71 1.09 11.07
C TYR A 261 -3.73 0.61 9.62
N TYR A 262 -2.64 0.11 9.10
CA TYR A 262 -2.55 -0.21 7.69
C TYR A 262 -3.04 -1.63 7.39
N THR A 263 -4.04 -1.74 6.52
CA THR A 263 -4.69 -3.01 6.17
C THR A 263 -4.46 -3.42 4.72
N ASP A 264 -4.10 -2.49 3.86
CA ASP A 264 -3.73 -2.73 2.47
C ASP A 264 -2.86 -1.58 1.94
N GLY A 265 -2.16 -1.79 0.83
CA GLY A 265 -1.38 -0.75 0.21
C GLY A 265 -1.33 -0.91 -1.31
N TYR A 266 -1.07 0.16 -2.04
CA TYR A 266 -0.96 0.19 -3.48
C TYR A 266 0.10 1.19 -3.92
N VAL A 267 0.78 0.92 -5.03
CA VAL A 267 1.78 1.81 -5.62
C VAL A 267 1.37 2.19 -7.03
N THR A 268 1.59 3.45 -7.35
CA THR A 268 1.35 3.98 -8.69
C THR A 268 2.59 4.71 -9.21
N SER A 269 2.52 5.25 -10.41
CA SER A 269 3.60 6.10 -10.93
C SER A 269 3.80 7.38 -10.10
N CYS A 270 2.76 7.84 -9.40
CA CYS A 270 2.76 9.06 -8.59
C CYS A 270 3.22 8.87 -7.14
N GLY A 271 3.13 7.67 -6.56
CA GLY A 271 3.52 7.43 -5.18
C GLY A 271 2.88 6.21 -4.53
N PHE A 272 2.92 6.20 -3.22
CA PHE A 272 2.45 5.12 -2.36
C PHE A 272 1.11 5.49 -1.71
N TYR A 273 0.23 4.53 -1.62
CA TYR A 273 -1.12 4.68 -1.06
C TYR A 273 -1.34 3.58 -0.05
N PHE A 274 -1.70 3.94 1.18
CA PHE A 274 -1.96 2.95 2.23
C PHE A 274 -3.36 3.12 2.79
N LEU A 275 -4.11 2.03 2.81
CA LEU A 275 -5.43 1.98 3.43
C LEU A 275 -5.28 1.91 4.94
N CYS A 276 -5.67 2.97 5.62
CA CYS A 276 -5.54 3.12 7.06
C CYS A 276 -6.93 3.14 7.72
N ARG A 277 -7.08 2.36 8.77
CA ARG A 277 -8.29 2.34 9.58
C ARG A 277 -8.23 3.31 10.76
N ASN A 278 -7.05 3.45 11.39
CA ASN A 278 -6.80 4.27 12.58
C ASN A 278 -7.88 4.11 13.67
N GLY A 279 -8.10 2.90 14.12
CA GLY A 279 -9.10 2.63 15.15
C GLY A 279 -9.08 1.19 15.65
N ARG A 280 -9.77 0.94 16.75
CA ARG A 280 -9.83 -0.38 17.38
C ARG A 280 -10.60 -1.38 16.51
N SER A 281 -10.19 -2.64 16.52
CA SER A 281 -10.74 -3.68 15.63
C SER A 281 -12.25 -3.90 15.81
N TYR A 282 -12.80 -3.68 17.00
CA TYR A 282 -14.25 -3.79 17.28
C TYR A 282 -15.05 -2.51 17.02
N ASP A 283 -14.38 -1.37 16.87
CA ASP A 283 -15.08 -0.11 16.66
C ASP A 283 -15.70 -0.06 15.26
N ARG A 284 -17.02 0.01 15.22
CA ARG A 284 -17.79 0.05 13.97
C ARG A 284 -17.90 1.45 13.38
N ASN A 285 -17.57 2.48 14.14
CA ASN A 285 -17.72 3.89 13.73
C ASN A 285 -16.42 4.51 13.21
N VAL A 286 -15.38 3.72 13.03
CA VAL A 286 -14.10 4.20 12.50
C VAL A 286 -14.23 4.52 11.02
N ASN A 287 -13.76 5.69 10.63
CA ASN A 287 -13.63 6.09 9.24
C ASN A 287 -12.35 5.47 8.65
N TYR A 288 -12.50 4.91 7.46
CA TYR A 288 -11.35 4.46 6.69
C TYR A 288 -10.79 5.63 5.90
N CYS A 289 -9.50 5.66 5.75
CA CYS A 289 -8.83 6.64 4.92
C CYS A 289 -7.75 5.99 4.07
N ILE A 290 -7.36 6.65 2.99
CA ILE A 290 -6.17 6.30 2.23
C ILE A 290 -5.16 7.41 2.44
N GLU A 291 -4.03 7.07 3.01
CA GLU A 291 -2.89 7.94 3.20
C GLU A 291 -2.03 7.89 1.95
N VAL A 292 -1.73 9.05 1.39
CA VAL A 292 -1.02 9.21 0.14
C VAL A 292 0.35 9.84 0.40
N TYR A 293 1.37 9.19 -0.11
CA TYR A 293 2.76 9.60 -0.01
C TYR A 293 3.36 9.73 -1.40
N ASP A 294 4.30 10.64 -1.57
CA ASP A 294 5.08 10.73 -2.81
C ASP A 294 6.08 9.56 -2.95
N LYS A 295 6.87 9.57 -4.01
CA LYS A 295 7.90 8.57 -4.29
C LYS A 295 9.04 8.51 -3.26
N LYS A 296 9.14 9.51 -2.37
CA LYS A 296 10.10 9.55 -1.27
C LYS A 296 9.46 9.24 0.09
N LEU A 297 8.23 8.74 0.10
CA LEU A 297 7.43 8.52 1.32
C LEU A 297 7.25 9.81 2.15
N ILE A 298 7.10 10.98 1.49
CA ILE A 298 6.69 12.22 2.12
C ILE A 298 5.16 12.31 2.03
N PRO A 299 4.43 12.60 3.14
CA PRO A 299 2.99 12.72 3.14
C PRO A 299 2.50 13.81 2.18
N VAL A 300 1.53 13.48 1.34
CA VAL A 300 0.93 14.39 0.35
C VAL A 300 -0.49 14.79 0.75
N CYS A 301 -1.33 13.80 0.98
CA CYS A 301 -2.69 14.03 1.45
C CYS A 301 -3.29 12.76 2.07
N LYS A 302 -4.44 12.95 2.70
CA LYS A 302 -5.24 11.88 3.28
C LYS A 302 -6.64 11.94 2.68
N TYR A 303 -7.07 10.88 2.04
CA TYR A 303 -8.43 10.70 1.54
C TYR A 303 -9.28 10.05 2.61
N VAL A 304 -10.27 10.75 3.14
CA VAL A 304 -11.23 10.22 4.10
C VAL A 304 -12.40 9.61 3.33
N LEU A 305 -12.66 8.32 3.55
CA LEU A 305 -13.67 7.55 2.82
C LEU A 305 -14.99 7.50 3.61
N ASP A 306 -16.11 7.58 2.90
CA ASP A 306 -17.45 7.39 3.45
C ASP A 306 -17.88 5.91 3.50
N ARG A 307 -17.03 5.00 3.02
CA ARG A 307 -17.26 3.55 2.98
C ARG A 307 -16.12 2.78 3.63
N LYS A 308 -16.46 1.63 4.18
CA LYS A 308 -15.49 0.68 4.74
C LYS A 308 -15.01 -0.24 3.65
N ILE A 309 -13.78 -0.06 3.22
CA ILE A 309 -13.14 -0.93 2.24
C ILE A 309 -12.05 -1.76 2.92
N PHE A 310 -11.74 -2.90 2.36
CA PHE A 310 -10.75 -3.84 2.88
C PHE A 310 -9.59 -4.05 1.90
N LYS A 311 -9.90 -4.00 0.61
CA LYS A 311 -8.94 -4.06 -0.49
C LYS A 311 -9.22 -2.94 -1.47
N PHE A 312 -8.18 -2.45 -2.13
CA PHE A 312 -8.33 -1.43 -3.15
C PHE A 312 -7.26 -1.53 -4.23
N VAL A 313 -7.56 -0.94 -5.37
CA VAL A 313 -6.63 -0.70 -6.46
C VAL A 313 -6.84 0.70 -7.01
N ILE A 314 -5.84 1.26 -7.67
CA ILE A 314 -5.87 2.62 -8.20
C ILE A 314 -5.72 2.59 -9.72
N ASP A 315 -6.68 3.17 -10.40
CA ASP A 315 -6.63 3.48 -11.82
C ASP A 315 -6.18 4.93 -12.00
N GLU A 316 -4.88 5.14 -12.16
CA GLU A 316 -4.32 6.47 -12.38
C GLU A 316 -4.85 7.12 -13.63
N LYS A 317 -5.05 6.35 -14.70
CA LYS A 317 -5.47 6.85 -16.02
C LYS A 317 -6.86 7.48 -15.95
N ASN A 318 -7.80 6.82 -15.28
CA ASN A 318 -9.18 7.27 -15.15
C ASN A 318 -9.43 8.03 -13.84
N ARG A 319 -8.43 8.11 -12.93
CA ARG A 319 -8.50 8.77 -11.63
C ARG A 319 -9.57 8.19 -10.72
N PHE A 320 -9.61 6.86 -10.66
CA PHE A 320 -10.48 6.12 -9.76
C PHE A 320 -9.71 5.26 -8.78
N ILE A 321 -10.21 5.20 -7.57
CA ILE A 321 -9.90 4.17 -6.59
C ILE A 321 -11.07 3.20 -6.63
N TYR A 322 -10.81 1.92 -6.84
CA TYR A 322 -11.81 0.86 -6.74
C TYR A 322 -11.60 0.13 -5.44
N GLY A 323 -12.53 0.31 -4.49
CA GLY A 323 -12.53 -0.35 -3.20
C GLY A 323 -13.45 -1.56 -3.16
N PHE A 324 -13.12 -2.53 -2.30
CA PHE A 324 -13.94 -3.69 -2.00
C PHE A 324 -14.07 -3.87 -0.50
N GLY A 325 -15.31 -4.02 0.00
CA GLY A 325 -15.59 -4.29 1.41
C GLY A 325 -15.38 -5.75 1.79
N LEU A 326 -15.23 -6.03 3.06
CA LEU A 326 -15.17 -7.40 3.56
C LEU A 326 -16.59 -7.98 3.62
N ASN A 327 -16.81 -9.15 2.98
CA ASN A 327 -18.12 -9.80 2.89
C ASN A 327 -19.21 -8.86 2.33
N ASP A 328 -18.86 -8.10 1.32
CA ASP A 328 -19.73 -7.09 0.72
C ASP A 328 -20.13 -7.49 -0.69
N ASP A 329 -21.32 -7.03 -1.09
CA ASP A 329 -21.90 -7.27 -2.40
C ASP A 329 -21.69 -6.08 -3.36
N TYR A 330 -20.77 -5.17 -2.99
CA TYR A 330 -20.53 -3.95 -3.74
C TYR A 330 -19.04 -3.70 -4.02
N ILE A 331 -18.79 -3.15 -5.20
CA ILE A 331 -17.52 -2.47 -5.52
C ILE A 331 -17.77 -0.97 -5.33
N TYR A 332 -16.81 -0.29 -4.74
CA TYR A 332 -16.87 1.12 -4.40
C TYR A 332 -15.93 1.94 -5.29
N PRO A 333 -16.40 2.45 -6.45
CA PRO A 333 -15.62 3.40 -7.23
C PRO A 333 -15.62 4.77 -6.55
N VAL A 334 -14.43 5.32 -6.38
CA VAL A 334 -14.19 6.63 -5.79
C VAL A 334 -13.41 7.48 -6.78
N SER A 335 -14.00 8.53 -7.30
CA SER A 335 -13.26 9.50 -8.11
C SER A 335 -12.38 10.37 -7.22
N TYR A 336 -11.14 10.57 -7.61
CA TYR A 336 -10.22 11.45 -6.89
C TYR A 336 -9.55 12.44 -7.84
N THR A 337 -9.25 13.64 -7.31
CA THR A 337 -8.48 14.62 -8.07
C THR A 337 -6.99 14.35 -7.89
N HIS A 338 -6.25 14.24 -8.98
CA HIS A 338 -4.80 14.20 -8.91
C HIS A 338 -4.30 15.48 -8.23
N LEU A 339 -3.61 15.30 -7.11
CA LEU A 339 -2.78 16.37 -6.59
C LEU A 339 -1.57 16.43 -7.51
N THR A 340 -1.47 17.49 -8.32
CA THR A 340 -0.21 17.80 -8.97
C THR A 340 0.80 18.00 -7.85
N LEU A 341 1.74 17.06 -7.73
CA LEU A 341 2.90 17.26 -6.86
C LEU A 341 3.56 18.57 -7.30
N PRO A 342 3.91 19.46 -6.36
CA PRO A 342 4.65 20.65 -6.74
C PRO A 342 5.91 20.19 -7.48
N THR A 343 6.02 20.56 -8.75
CA THR A 343 7.21 20.31 -9.53
C THR A 343 8.32 21.11 -8.85
N ILE A 344 9.13 20.44 -8.06
CA ILE A 344 10.34 21.05 -7.52
C ILE A 344 11.26 21.18 -8.71
N TYR A 345 11.30 22.37 -9.28
CA TYR A 345 12.36 22.72 -10.24
C TYR A 345 13.69 22.63 -9.47
N SER A 346 14.45 21.62 -9.81
CA SER A 346 15.86 21.47 -9.40
C SER A 346 16.73 22.50 -10.10
#